data_89a2511591d26836983e77975643556c
#
_entry.id   89a2511591d26836983e77975643556c
#
_cell.length_a   1.000
_cell.length_b   1.000
_cell.length_c   1.000
_cell.angle_alpha   90.00
_cell.angle_beta   90.00
_cell.angle_gamma   90.00
#
_symmetry.space_group_name_H-M   'P 1'
#
loop_
_entity.id
_entity.type
_entity.pdbx_description
1 polymer ?
#
loop_
_entity_poly.entity_id
_entity_poly.type
_entity_poly.pdbx_seq_one_letter_code
_entity_poly.pdbx_strand_id
1 'polypeptide(L)'
;MINGVSIRFGAKNPSPFPVPQTSHLPVFTDNVLPSILIHFGIVDLSTAAPALAALFPGAGADDSTLSALFAVAPEPALSTVAAGRVARKPVPVDGPTLTPAQSYVLRAAAVEACERVVAHARAMCAAGRGAPWLGDITLPDLDNWLWAVAKDRADYRALPRFALRNTLFF
;
A
#
# COMPACT_ATOMS: atom_id res chain seq x y z
N MET A 1 8.71 -12.12 0.42
CA MET A 1 9.42 -13.17 1.18
C MET A 1 10.86 -12.77 1.53
N ILE A 2 11.71 -12.39 0.58
CA ILE A 2 13.14 -12.04 0.80
C ILE A 2 13.29 -10.89 1.81
N ASN A 3 12.51 -9.82 1.68
CA ASN A 3 12.56 -8.70 2.60
C ASN A 3 12.20 -9.09 4.05
N GLY A 4 11.23 -9.98 4.25
CA GLY A 4 10.90 -10.51 5.57
C GLY A 4 12.05 -11.27 6.23
N VAL A 5 12.90 -11.93 5.43
CA VAL A 5 14.13 -12.58 5.94
C VAL A 5 15.13 -11.54 6.39
N SER A 6 15.33 -10.46 5.61
CA SER A 6 16.22 -9.36 5.97
C SER A 6 15.78 -8.68 7.26
N ILE A 7 14.50 -8.35 7.41
CA ILE A 7 13.95 -7.72 8.62
C ILE A 7 14.15 -8.62 9.86
N ARG A 8 13.86 -9.92 9.71
CA ARG A 8 13.89 -10.84 10.86
C ARG A 8 15.28 -11.24 11.32
N PHE A 9 16.22 -11.32 10.41
CA PHE A 9 17.55 -11.89 10.68
C PHE A 9 18.71 -10.92 10.42
N GLY A 10 18.46 -9.79 9.74
CA GLY A 10 19.52 -8.84 9.35
C GLY A 10 20.26 -8.22 10.53
N ALA A 11 19.58 -8.03 11.66
CA ALA A 11 20.20 -7.50 12.88
C ALA A 11 20.91 -8.55 13.75
N LYS A 12 20.83 -9.85 13.41
CA LYS A 12 21.46 -10.92 14.19
C LYS A 12 22.95 -11.03 13.83
N ASN A 13 23.80 -11.03 14.86
CA ASN A 13 25.25 -11.20 14.69
C ASN A 13 25.78 -12.30 15.62
N PRO A 14 26.31 -13.44 15.11
CA PRO A 14 26.29 -13.78 13.68
C PRO A 14 24.89 -14.14 13.17
N SER A 15 24.64 -13.83 11.91
CA SER A 15 23.43 -14.32 11.24
C SER A 15 23.55 -15.83 11.00
N PRO A 16 22.47 -16.61 11.19
CA PRO A 16 22.48 -18.06 10.99
C PRO A 16 22.68 -18.48 9.52
N PHE A 17 22.51 -17.54 8.59
CA PHE A 17 22.74 -17.72 7.15
C PHE A 17 22.96 -16.33 6.49
N PRO A 18 23.47 -16.29 5.24
CA PRO A 18 23.61 -15.04 4.50
C PRO A 18 22.26 -14.33 4.33
N VAL A 19 22.15 -13.09 4.83
CA VAL A 19 20.95 -12.28 4.71
C VAL A 19 21.06 -11.41 3.46
N PRO A 20 20.08 -11.50 2.53
CA PRO A 20 20.12 -10.72 1.31
C PRO A 20 19.94 -9.22 1.61
N GLN A 21 20.64 -8.39 0.86
CA GLN A 21 20.42 -6.95 0.84
C GLN A 21 19.13 -6.66 0.07
N THR A 22 18.19 -5.98 0.72
CA THR A 22 16.85 -5.74 0.15
C THR A 22 16.51 -4.26 -0.05
N SER A 23 17.35 -3.34 0.42
CA SER A 23 17.11 -1.89 0.36
C SER A 23 16.95 -1.33 -1.05
N HIS A 24 17.47 -2.05 -2.06
CA HIS A 24 17.41 -1.68 -3.48
C HIS A 24 16.19 -2.28 -4.21
N LEU A 25 15.39 -3.11 -3.54
CA LEU A 25 14.23 -3.72 -4.19
C LEU A 25 13.16 -2.65 -4.44
N PRO A 26 12.46 -2.72 -5.59
CA PRO A 26 11.30 -1.87 -5.84
C PRO A 26 10.11 -2.29 -4.99
N VAL A 27 9.07 -1.46 -4.98
CA VAL A 27 7.76 -1.82 -4.41
C VAL A 27 7.08 -2.90 -5.24
N PHE A 28 6.27 -3.72 -4.60
CA PHE A 28 5.51 -4.77 -5.27
C PHE A 28 4.13 -4.26 -5.68
N THR A 29 3.97 -3.91 -6.96
CA THR A 29 2.76 -3.32 -7.51
C THR A 29 1.84 -4.36 -8.14
N ASP A 30 0.96 -4.96 -7.34
CA ASP A 30 -0.23 -5.67 -7.83
C ASP A 30 -1.43 -4.69 -7.97
N ASN A 31 -2.65 -5.13 -7.65
CA ASN A 31 -3.83 -4.24 -7.63
C ASN A 31 -4.02 -3.52 -6.28
N VAL A 32 -3.37 -3.96 -5.21
CA VAL A 32 -3.55 -3.39 -3.87
C VAL A 32 -2.88 -2.02 -3.78
N LEU A 33 -1.58 -1.98 -4.07
CA LEU A 33 -0.77 -0.78 -3.88
C LEU A 33 -1.27 0.41 -4.72
N PRO A 34 -1.50 0.30 -6.03
CA PRO A 34 -2.04 1.41 -6.81
C PRO A 34 -3.43 1.86 -6.34
N SER A 35 -4.31 0.93 -5.97
CA SER A 35 -5.65 1.28 -5.48
C SER A 35 -5.59 2.09 -4.20
N ILE A 36 -4.77 1.69 -3.23
CA ILE A 36 -4.59 2.43 -1.98
C ILE A 36 -4.04 3.83 -2.23
N LEU A 37 -3.03 3.97 -3.10
CA LEU A 37 -2.44 5.26 -3.42
C LEU A 37 -3.41 6.21 -4.13
N ILE A 38 -4.32 5.67 -4.95
CA ILE A 38 -5.42 6.46 -5.54
C ILE A 38 -6.39 6.92 -4.45
N HIS A 39 -6.80 6.05 -3.55
CA HIS A 39 -7.70 6.42 -2.45
C HIS A 39 -7.07 7.41 -1.47
N PHE A 40 -5.76 7.42 -1.32
CA PHE A 40 -5.03 8.42 -0.53
C PHE A 40 -4.84 9.76 -1.27
N GLY A 41 -5.19 9.86 -2.55
CA GLY A 41 -4.91 11.04 -3.36
C GLY A 41 -3.41 11.21 -3.71
N ILE A 42 -2.57 10.21 -3.40
CA ILE A 42 -1.14 10.24 -3.74
C ILE A 42 -0.94 10.01 -5.25
N VAL A 43 -1.72 9.12 -5.85
CA VAL A 43 -1.84 8.99 -7.30
C VAL A 43 -3.08 9.78 -7.72
N ASP A 44 -2.85 11.00 -8.19
CA ASP A 44 -3.89 11.89 -8.69
C ASP A 44 -4.28 11.52 -10.12
N LEU A 45 -5.56 11.28 -10.35
CA LEU A 45 -6.12 10.94 -11.65
C LEU A 45 -6.77 12.13 -12.36
N SER A 46 -6.72 13.34 -11.79
CA SER A 46 -7.37 14.55 -12.35
C SER A 46 -6.86 14.91 -13.75
N THR A 47 -5.59 14.60 -14.03
CA THR A 47 -4.95 14.82 -15.34
C THR A 47 -4.83 13.55 -16.19
N ALA A 48 -5.36 12.44 -15.71
CA ALA A 48 -5.34 11.19 -16.45
C ALA A 48 -6.31 11.20 -17.63
N ALA A 49 -6.17 10.24 -18.54
CA ALA A 49 -7.14 10.06 -19.62
C ALA A 49 -8.56 9.93 -19.03
N PRO A 50 -9.57 10.66 -19.55
CA PRO A 50 -10.92 10.69 -18.96
C PRO A 50 -11.53 9.31 -18.73
N ALA A 51 -11.26 8.36 -19.62
CA ALA A 51 -11.73 6.98 -19.50
C ALA A 51 -11.11 6.24 -18.30
N LEU A 52 -9.90 6.61 -17.87
CA LEU A 52 -9.26 6.05 -16.67
C LEU A 52 -9.77 6.75 -15.40
N ALA A 53 -9.83 8.08 -15.42
CA ALA A 53 -10.32 8.86 -14.28
C ALA A 53 -11.76 8.51 -13.90
N ALA A 54 -12.63 8.29 -14.88
CA ALA A 54 -14.03 7.92 -14.68
C ALA A 54 -14.24 6.57 -13.98
N LEU A 55 -13.21 5.71 -13.94
CA LEU A 55 -13.28 4.42 -13.25
C LEU A 55 -13.13 4.52 -11.72
N PHE A 56 -12.64 5.66 -11.21
CA PHE A 56 -12.40 5.89 -9.79
C PHE A 56 -13.12 7.15 -9.31
N PRO A 57 -14.45 7.22 -9.40
CA PRO A 57 -15.20 8.43 -9.05
C PRO A 57 -15.02 8.76 -7.57
N GLY A 58 -14.54 9.96 -7.29
CA GLY A 58 -14.35 10.47 -5.93
C GLY A 58 -13.18 9.88 -5.15
N ALA A 59 -12.41 8.96 -5.72
CA ALA A 59 -11.22 8.45 -5.06
C ALA A 59 -10.14 9.53 -5.00
N GLY A 60 -9.64 9.82 -3.79
CA GLY A 60 -8.65 10.87 -3.57
C GLY A 60 -9.20 12.30 -3.73
N ALA A 61 -10.51 12.48 -3.79
CA ALA A 61 -11.14 13.79 -3.92
C ALA A 61 -10.93 14.69 -2.68
N ASP A 62 -10.73 14.07 -1.53
CA ASP A 62 -10.38 14.71 -0.27
C ASP A 62 -9.31 13.89 0.47
N ASP A 63 -8.82 14.43 1.58
CA ASP A 63 -7.80 13.79 2.40
C ASP A 63 -8.38 12.88 3.50
N SER A 64 -9.68 12.65 3.52
CA SER A 64 -10.35 11.90 4.60
C SER A 64 -9.79 10.49 4.76
N THR A 65 -9.58 9.78 3.63
CA THR A 65 -9.00 8.44 3.63
C THR A 65 -7.55 8.45 4.14
N LEU A 66 -6.76 9.44 3.76
CA LEU A 66 -5.38 9.58 4.23
C LEU A 66 -5.35 10.00 5.71
N SER A 67 -6.17 10.96 6.09
CA SER A 67 -6.28 11.47 7.46
C SER A 67 -6.73 10.39 8.45
N ALA A 68 -7.54 9.43 8.02
CA ALA A 68 -7.94 8.29 8.83
C ALA A 68 -6.77 7.41 9.31
N LEU A 69 -5.59 7.51 8.68
CA LEU A 69 -4.36 6.83 9.16
C LEU A 69 -3.94 7.30 10.56
N PHE A 70 -4.23 8.55 10.91
CA PHE A 70 -3.90 9.15 12.21
C PHE A 70 -4.94 8.81 13.28
N ALA A 71 -6.11 8.31 12.88
CA ALA A 71 -7.13 7.86 13.81
C ALA A 71 -6.81 6.45 14.34
N VAL A 72 -7.35 6.14 15.51
CA VAL A 72 -7.29 4.78 16.04
C VAL A 72 -7.94 3.84 15.02
N ALA A 73 -7.24 2.76 14.66
CA ALA A 73 -7.78 1.77 13.75
C ALA A 73 -9.13 1.26 14.30
N PRO A 74 -10.20 1.23 13.49
CA PRO A 74 -11.44 0.65 13.96
C PRO A 74 -11.20 -0.80 14.34
N GLU A 75 -11.65 -1.19 15.52
CA GLU A 75 -11.62 -2.59 15.92
C GLU A 75 -12.31 -3.42 14.83
N PRO A 76 -11.72 -4.54 14.40
CA PRO A 76 -12.43 -5.44 13.50
C PRO A 76 -13.73 -5.78 14.19
N ALA A 77 -14.87 -5.52 13.52
CA ALA A 77 -16.17 -5.81 14.07
C ALA A 77 -16.15 -7.27 14.56
N LEU A 78 -15.99 -7.44 15.87
CA LEU A 78 -16.13 -8.73 16.52
C LEU A 78 -17.59 -9.10 16.31
N SER A 79 -17.86 -9.85 15.24
CA SER A 79 -19.13 -10.56 15.18
C SER A 79 -19.15 -11.38 16.46
N THR A 80 -20.05 -11.00 17.36
CA THR A 80 -20.30 -11.64 18.64
C THR A 80 -20.22 -13.15 18.44
N VAL A 81 -19.16 -13.73 18.97
CA VAL A 81 -18.89 -15.16 18.84
C VAL A 81 -19.85 -15.87 19.79
N ALA A 82 -21.08 -16.06 19.33
CA ALA A 82 -21.86 -17.19 19.79
C ALA A 82 -21.25 -18.42 19.12
N ALA A 83 -20.53 -19.22 19.92
CA ALA A 83 -20.04 -20.55 19.59
C ALA A 83 -19.08 -20.66 18.38
N GLY A 84 -17.77 -20.52 18.61
CA GLY A 84 -16.75 -21.23 17.82
C GLY A 84 -16.47 -20.76 16.39
N ARG A 85 -17.02 -19.64 15.93
CA ARG A 85 -16.73 -19.08 14.61
C ARG A 85 -15.59 -18.05 14.68
N VAL A 86 -14.50 -18.34 14.01
CA VAL A 86 -13.41 -17.40 13.75
C VAL A 86 -14.00 -16.17 13.05
N ALA A 87 -13.82 -14.98 13.63
CA ALA A 87 -14.21 -13.72 12.98
C ALA A 87 -13.57 -13.65 11.59
N ARG A 88 -14.39 -13.64 10.53
CA ARG A 88 -13.89 -13.48 9.17
C ARG A 88 -13.43 -12.03 8.99
N LYS A 89 -12.16 -11.85 8.59
CA LYS A 89 -11.67 -10.53 8.16
C LYS A 89 -12.59 -10.01 7.03
N PRO A 90 -12.87 -8.70 6.97
CA PRO A 90 -13.64 -8.10 5.88
C PRO A 90 -13.06 -8.55 4.52
N VAL A 91 -13.94 -8.93 3.60
CA VAL A 91 -13.53 -9.27 2.23
C VAL A 91 -13.28 -7.95 1.47
N PRO A 92 -12.19 -7.81 0.72
CA PRO A 92 -12.00 -6.66 -0.15
C PRO A 92 -13.18 -6.51 -1.11
N VAL A 93 -13.57 -5.25 -1.38
CA VAL A 93 -14.61 -4.95 -2.36
C VAL A 93 -13.98 -4.89 -3.74
N ASP A 94 -14.61 -5.56 -4.72
CA ASP A 94 -14.20 -5.44 -6.11
C ASP A 94 -14.45 -4.00 -6.60
N GLY A 95 -13.39 -3.40 -7.09
CA GLY A 95 -13.42 -2.08 -7.74
C GLY A 95 -13.62 -2.21 -9.26
N PRO A 96 -13.22 -1.17 -10.01
CA PRO A 96 -13.38 -1.17 -11.46
C PRO A 96 -12.54 -2.26 -12.13
N THR A 97 -13.08 -2.82 -13.22
CA THR A 97 -12.29 -3.71 -14.10
C THR A 97 -11.49 -2.86 -15.08
N LEU A 98 -10.18 -3.05 -15.10
CA LEU A 98 -9.26 -2.33 -15.98
C LEU A 98 -8.92 -3.15 -17.24
N THR A 99 -8.52 -2.43 -18.28
CA THR A 99 -7.77 -3.04 -19.39
C THR A 99 -6.32 -3.30 -18.96
N PRO A 100 -5.58 -4.20 -19.63
CA PRO A 100 -4.15 -4.40 -19.35
C PRO A 100 -3.34 -3.11 -19.43
N ALA A 101 -3.59 -2.27 -20.44
CA ALA A 101 -2.90 -1.00 -20.60
C ALA A 101 -3.14 -0.04 -19.42
N GLN A 102 -4.40 0.10 -18.98
CA GLN A 102 -4.73 0.92 -17.80
C GLN A 102 -4.06 0.38 -16.54
N SER A 103 -4.06 -0.94 -16.34
CA SER A 103 -3.38 -1.56 -15.20
C SER A 103 -1.88 -1.28 -15.21
N TYR A 104 -1.21 -1.37 -16.36
CA TYR A 104 0.22 -1.04 -16.46
C TYR A 104 0.52 0.42 -16.13
N VAL A 105 -0.31 1.34 -16.61
CA VAL A 105 -0.17 2.77 -16.31
C VAL A 105 -0.28 3.01 -14.81
N LEU A 106 -1.32 2.47 -14.15
CA LEU A 106 -1.50 2.67 -12.71
C LEU A 106 -0.40 2.02 -11.88
N ARG A 107 0.08 0.85 -12.29
CA ARG A 107 1.19 0.17 -11.61
C ARG A 107 2.49 0.96 -11.74
N ALA A 108 2.78 1.50 -12.92
CA ALA A 108 3.94 2.38 -13.12
C ALA A 108 3.83 3.67 -12.30
N ALA A 109 2.65 4.30 -12.31
CA ALA A 109 2.39 5.50 -11.48
C ALA A 109 2.56 5.22 -9.98
N ALA A 110 2.18 4.04 -9.50
CA ALA A 110 2.36 3.65 -8.11
C ALA A 110 3.84 3.48 -7.74
N VAL A 111 4.67 2.92 -8.63
CA VAL A 111 6.13 2.85 -8.40
C VAL A 111 6.70 4.25 -8.25
N GLU A 112 6.45 5.12 -9.23
CA GLU A 112 6.91 6.52 -9.22
C GLU A 112 6.44 7.27 -7.97
N ALA A 113 5.17 7.09 -7.59
CA ALA A 113 4.60 7.72 -6.39
C ALA A 113 5.34 7.27 -5.12
N CYS A 114 5.62 5.98 -4.96
CA CYS A 114 6.37 5.46 -3.81
C CYS A 114 7.80 5.98 -3.77
N GLU A 115 8.48 6.08 -4.93
CA GLU A 115 9.82 6.66 -5.03
C GLU A 115 9.82 8.13 -4.56
N ARG A 116 8.83 8.91 -4.99
CA ARG A 116 8.67 10.31 -4.56
C ARG A 116 8.36 10.43 -3.07
N VAL A 117 7.52 9.56 -2.51
CA VAL A 117 7.22 9.55 -1.06
C VAL A 117 8.50 9.29 -0.26
N VAL A 118 9.29 8.28 -0.64
CA VAL A 118 10.57 7.97 0.03
C VAL A 118 11.56 9.12 -0.11
N ALA A 119 11.70 9.69 -1.31
CA ALA A 119 12.59 10.83 -1.54
C ALA A 119 12.17 12.04 -0.71
N HIS A 120 10.86 12.33 -0.64
CA HIS A 120 10.34 13.44 0.17
C HIS A 120 10.57 13.21 1.67
N ALA A 121 10.33 11.99 2.18
CA ALA A 121 10.57 11.66 3.57
C ALA A 121 12.03 11.88 3.98
N ARG A 122 12.98 11.44 3.14
CA ARG A 122 14.41 11.68 3.35
C ARG A 122 14.78 13.15 3.30
N ALA A 123 14.21 13.91 2.36
CA ALA A 123 14.42 15.36 2.28
C ALA A 123 13.86 16.10 3.50
N MET A 124 12.71 15.68 4.02
CA MET A 124 12.17 16.22 5.28
C MET A 124 13.13 15.97 6.45
N CYS A 125 13.66 14.76 6.58
CA CYS A 125 14.64 14.43 7.62
C CYS A 125 15.90 15.28 7.49
N ALA A 126 16.46 15.41 6.29
CA ALA A 126 17.64 16.23 6.01
C ALA A 126 17.42 17.72 6.34
N ALA A 127 16.19 18.21 6.21
CA ALA A 127 15.80 19.56 6.60
C ALA A 127 15.47 19.72 8.11
N GLY A 128 15.74 18.70 8.94
CA GLY A 128 15.45 18.71 10.37
C GLY A 128 13.95 18.62 10.70
N ARG A 129 13.15 18.18 9.75
CA ARG A 129 11.70 17.98 9.91
C ARG A 129 11.37 16.49 9.96
N GLY A 130 10.50 16.13 10.89
CA GLY A 130 10.09 14.73 11.05
C GLY A 130 11.04 13.89 11.91
N ALA A 131 10.75 12.59 11.99
CA ALA A 131 11.49 11.65 12.81
C ALA A 131 12.81 11.23 12.14
N PRO A 132 13.89 11.00 12.89
CA PRO A 132 15.21 10.63 12.34
C PRO A 132 15.20 9.40 11.44
N TRP A 133 14.36 8.40 11.71
CA TRP A 133 14.26 7.17 10.92
C TRP A 133 13.77 7.40 9.47
N LEU A 134 13.14 8.55 9.18
CA LEU A 134 12.76 8.92 7.82
C LEU A 134 13.96 9.09 6.88
N GLY A 135 15.15 9.36 7.45
CA GLY A 135 16.38 9.46 6.66
C GLY A 135 16.82 8.15 6.03
N ASP A 136 16.48 7.03 6.67
CA ASP A 136 16.91 5.69 6.27
C ASP A 136 15.78 4.87 5.64
N ILE A 137 14.58 5.45 5.51
CA ILE A 137 13.43 4.73 4.93
C ILE A 137 13.71 4.25 3.52
N THR A 138 13.35 3.01 3.22
CA THR A 138 13.52 2.38 1.89
C THR A 138 12.19 2.11 1.22
N LEU A 139 12.20 1.83 -0.08
CA LEU A 139 11.02 1.40 -0.82
C LEU A 139 10.39 0.13 -0.23
N PRO A 140 11.16 -0.92 0.12
CA PRO A 140 10.60 -2.08 0.82
C PRO A 140 9.95 -1.78 2.17
N ASP A 141 10.43 -0.78 2.92
CA ASP A 141 9.81 -0.40 4.19
C ASP A 141 8.44 0.24 3.95
N LEU A 142 8.36 1.17 2.99
CA LEU A 142 7.10 1.78 2.57
C LEU A 142 6.12 0.74 2.03
N ASP A 143 6.58 -0.18 1.18
CA ASP A 143 5.79 -1.27 0.62
C ASP A 143 5.18 -2.14 1.71
N ASN A 144 5.99 -2.62 2.65
CA ASN A 144 5.53 -3.42 3.78
C ASN A 144 4.48 -2.69 4.62
N TRP A 145 4.69 -1.40 4.88
CA TRP A 145 3.75 -0.60 5.65
C TRP A 145 2.41 -0.42 4.91
N LEU A 146 2.44 -0.07 3.62
CA LEU A 146 1.23 0.06 2.80
C LEU A 146 0.45 -1.26 2.73
N TRP A 147 1.16 -2.38 2.59
CA TRP A 147 0.54 -3.70 2.60
C TRP A 147 -0.09 -4.04 3.95
N ALA A 148 0.56 -3.71 5.06
CA ALA A 148 0.00 -3.90 6.41
C ALA A 148 -1.28 -3.06 6.58
N VAL A 149 -1.26 -1.78 6.23
CA VAL A 149 -2.44 -0.90 6.24
C VAL A 149 -3.57 -1.52 5.42
N ALA A 150 -3.30 -1.89 4.17
CA ALA A 150 -4.31 -2.40 3.24
C ALA A 150 -4.92 -3.74 3.66
N LYS A 151 -4.21 -4.57 4.43
CA LYS A 151 -4.66 -5.93 4.76
C LYS A 151 -5.10 -6.10 6.21
N ASP A 152 -4.54 -5.34 7.12
CA ASP A 152 -4.76 -5.55 8.55
C ASP A 152 -5.74 -4.54 9.15
N ARG A 153 -5.82 -3.32 8.63
CA ARG A 153 -6.84 -2.37 9.04
C ARG A 153 -8.15 -2.65 8.31
N ALA A 154 -9.25 -2.75 9.08
CA ALA A 154 -10.56 -3.12 8.53
C ALA A 154 -11.11 -2.07 7.55
N ASP A 155 -10.91 -0.80 7.83
CA ASP A 155 -11.31 0.34 7.01
C ASP A 155 -10.63 0.34 5.63
N TYR A 156 -9.32 0.17 5.60
CA TYR A 156 -8.57 0.14 4.33
C TYR A 156 -8.72 -1.18 3.58
N ARG A 157 -8.96 -2.27 4.30
CA ARG A 157 -9.26 -3.56 3.67
C ARG A 157 -10.56 -3.51 2.87
N ALA A 158 -11.53 -2.70 3.29
CA ALA A 158 -12.81 -2.53 2.63
C ALA A 158 -12.74 -1.62 1.39
N LEU A 159 -11.66 -0.88 1.17
CA LEU A 159 -11.54 0.00 0.00
C LEU A 159 -11.55 -0.80 -1.29
N PRO A 160 -12.27 -0.33 -2.32
CA PRO A 160 -12.33 -0.98 -3.62
C PRO A 160 -10.96 -1.12 -4.28
N ARG A 161 -10.69 -2.28 -4.81
CA ARG A 161 -9.46 -2.56 -5.56
C ARG A 161 -9.81 -2.90 -6.99
N PHE A 162 -9.07 -2.33 -7.95
CA PHE A 162 -9.32 -2.68 -9.34
C PHE A 162 -9.06 -4.17 -9.60
N ALA A 163 -9.76 -4.70 -10.57
CA ALA A 163 -9.58 -6.06 -11.05
C ALA A 163 -9.10 -6.06 -12.50
N LEU A 164 -8.31 -7.06 -12.85
CA LEU A 164 -7.91 -7.36 -14.21
C LEU A 164 -8.48 -8.73 -14.57
N ARG A 165 -9.36 -8.79 -15.56
CA ARG A 165 -9.96 -10.06 -16.01
C ARG A 165 -9.04 -10.81 -16.96
N ASN A 166 -9.22 -12.13 -17.05
CA ASN A 166 -8.44 -13.02 -17.91
C ASN A 166 -6.94 -13.04 -17.61
N THR A 167 -6.59 -12.93 -16.34
CA THR A 167 -5.23 -13.09 -15.84
C THR A 167 -5.20 -14.05 -14.65
N LEU A 168 -4.08 -14.73 -14.47
CA LEU A 168 -3.86 -15.61 -13.31
C LEU A 168 -3.32 -14.85 -12.08
N PHE A 169 -3.08 -13.55 -12.20
CA PHE A 169 -2.36 -12.77 -11.18
C PHE A 169 -3.25 -11.86 -10.34
N PHE A 170 -4.56 -11.77 -10.63
CA PHE A 170 -5.51 -10.92 -9.89
C PHE A 170 -6.89 -11.58 -9.83
#